data_098b9e92ed2b7f11369e2f65e8a63632
#
_entry.id   098b9e92ed2b7f11369e2f65e8a63632
#
_cell.length_a   1.000
_cell.length_b   1.000
_cell.length_c   1.000
_cell.angle_alpha   90.00
_cell.angle_beta   90.00
_cell.angle_gamma   90.00
#
_symmetry.space_group_name_H-M   'P 1'
#
loop_
_entity.id
_entity.type
_entity.pdbx_description
1 polymer ?
#
loop_
_entity_poly.entity_id
_entity_poly.type
_entity_poly.pdbx_seq_one_letter_code
_entity_poly.pdbx_strand_id
1 'polypeptide(L)'
;VLEALSYLCAAGLMPTGNLSALFIDPDTNNGNVVKAKTVFGNYRKCSYIDTGGAIDFFKTKMPLEPDIWSPFQGWTGVGNPQLYNFFRYNLLDNAGKNLFDILYSPKEKTTTLEKGFRGHPSIGAAVFVNTIPLESRNPWKDFYNGISNDKEQGCRIFIVGSIFGGTGAAGLPTFAKLIRNRFKENGKDNENIKIGGLVVLPYFSFIPPAADSRVSKELHANSGNFLVSTKAALDYYHNQEESYDRLYMLGDDENPPVKKFAIGASEQRNEPHLIELIGALMGIDFFRSDFPKEDLKRSYHFLSRAFQNTITWGDIRMRTSEVDKGTMGSLRLEQSIVHLTRFAFAYLNRFTEQFVEIEKHKRSERFSWYWELFKAKEEIDESTLNERRKPLAEFCHSYLDWIAKIVNSIPEKAIKLINYEPFAEKRENQIQLLCERKEDITKYNFLEEQMDRLDKFEGVYDEKAMKKVYEEMCRPVTESEKSIEFGRFLVRLYNSTAKN
;
A
#
# COMPACT_ATOMS: atom_id res chain seq x y z
N VAL A 1 3.91 1.31 0.53
CA VAL A 1 3.22 1.97 1.66
C VAL A 1 1.71 1.77 1.59
N LEU A 2 1.01 2.09 0.47
CA LEU A 2 -0.45 1.92 0.41
C LEU A 2 -0.88 0.45 0.52
N GLU A 3 -0.13 -0.48 -0.08
CA GLU A 3 -0.33 -1.91 0.09
C GLU A 3 -0.26 -2.30 1.56
N ALA A 4 0.83 -1.93 2.24
CA ALA A 4 1.01 -2.17 3.68
C ALA A 4 -0.09 -1.53 4.52
N LEU A 5 -0.50 -0.29 4.21
CA LEU A 5 -1.60 0.38 4.89
C LEU A 5 -2.93 -0.38 4.75
N SER A 6 -3.20 -0.96 3.57
CA SER A 6 -4.39 -1.81 3.38
C SER A 6 -4.37 -3.05 4.28
N TYR A 7 -3.20 -3.67 4.49
CA TYR A 7 -3.06 -4.80 5.41
C TYR A 7 -3.23 -4.39 6.87
N LEU A 8 -2.69 -3.24 7.27
CA LEU A 8 -2.89 -2.71 8.62
C LEU A 8 -4.36 -2.31 8.88
N CYS A 9 -5.04 -1.78 7.86
CA CYS A 9 -6.48 -1.56 7.91
C CYS A 9 -7.25 -2.88 8.10
N ALA A 10 -6.85 -3.94 7.37
CA ALA A 10 -7.46 -5.26 7.52
C ALA A 10 -7.27 -5.84 8.91
N ALA A 11 -6.11 -5.60 9.53
CA ALA A 11 -5.81 -6.01 10.90
C ALA A 11 -6.51 -5.16 11.98
N GLY A 12 -7.37 -4.19 11.60
CA GLY A 12 -8.08 -3.32 12.54
C GLY A 12 -7.21 -2.25 13.20
N LEU A 13 -6.05 -1.94 12.64
CA LEU A 13 -5.09 -1.00 13.21
C LEU A 13 -5.33 0.46 12.78
N MET A 14 -6.17 0.70 11.79
CA MET A 14 -6.55 2.04 11.36
C MET A 14 -7.70 2.58 12.20
N PRO A 15 -7.77 3.89 12.50
CA PRO A 15 -8.95 4.51 13.09
C PRO A 15 -10.21 4.25 12.26
N THR A 16 -11.37 4.27 12.90
CA THR A 16 -12.64 4.24 12.20
C THR A 16 -12.78 5.47 11.32
N GLY A 17 -13.30 5.31 10.12
CA GLY A 17 -13.47 6.39 9.15
C GLY A 17 -13.42 5.90 7.72
N ASN A 18 -13.38 6.86 6.81
CA ASN A 18 -13.25 6.61 5.38
C ASN A 18 -11.80 6.86 4.94
N LEU A 19 -11.26 5.94 4.16
CA LEU A 19 -9.95 6.09 3.52
C LEU A 19 -10.14 6.10 2.00
N SER A 20 -9.57 7.09 1.33
CA SER A 20 -9.50 7.15 -0.12
C SER A 20 -8.04 7.32 -0.56
N ALA A 21 -7.70 6.79 -1.72
CA ALA A 21 -6.34 6.86 -2.26
C ALA A 21 -6.36 7.42 -3.67
N LEU A 22 -5.39 8.31 -3.94
CA LEU A 22 -5.12 8.87 -5.26
C LEU A 22 -3.65 8.65 -5.59
N PHE A 23 -3.38 7.97 -6.69
CA PHE A 23 -2.04 7.87 -7.24
C PHE A 23 -1.75 9.04 -8.18
N ILE A 24 -0.54 9.56 -8.09
CA ILE A 24 -0.05 10.60 -9.00
C ILE A 24 1.22 10.06 -9.64
N ASP A 25 1.12 9.64 -10.89
CA ASP A 25 2.26 9.12 -11.63
C ASP A 25 2.06 9.32 -13.15
N PRO A 26 3.07 9.80 -13.87
CA PRO A 26 3.07 9.79 -15.32
C PRO A 26 2.87 8.40 -15.93
N ASP A 27 3.41 7.37 -15.26
CA ASP A 27 3.33 5.97 -15.68
C ASP A 27 2.10 5.27 -15.09
N THR A 28 0.98 5.36 -15.78
CA THR A 28 -0.29 4.76 -15.36
C THR A 28 -0.30 3.23 -15.37
N ASN A 29 0.68 2.61 -16.03
CA ASN A 29 0.83 1.14 -16.15
C ASN A 29 1.95 0.60 -15.26
N ASN A 30 2.47 1.38 -14.32
CA ASN A 30 3.50 0.96 -13.38
C ASN A 30 3.06 -0.26 -12.58
N GLY A 31 3.85 -1.34 -12.61
CA GLY A 31 3.50 -2.60 -11.96
C GLY A 31 3.30 -2.51 -10.44
N ASN A 32 4.04 -1.62 -9.76
CA ASN A 32 3.86 -1.38 -8.32
C ASN A 32 2.53 -0.68 -8.03
N VAL A 33 2.14 0.29 -8.87
CA VAL A 33 0.85 0.98 -8.74
C VAL A 33 -0.30 0.02 -8.99
N VAL A 34 -0.21 -0.79 -10.04
CA VAL A 34 -1.24 -1.80 -10.38
C VAL A 34 -1.40 -2.79 -9.23
N LYS A 35 -0.30 -3.29 -8.65
CA LYS A 35 -0.34 -4.19 -7.48
C LYS A 35 -1.04 -3.53 -6.29
N ALA A 36 -0.65 -2.31 -5.93
CA ALA A 36 -1.23 -1.59 -4.81
C ALA A 36 -2.74 -1.29 -5.02
N LYS A 37 -3.14 -0.93 -6.25
CA LYS A 37 -4.56 -0.77 -6.62
C LYS A 37 -5.35 -2.07 -6.45
N THR A 38 -4.79 -3.20 -6.88
CA THR A 38 -5.44 -4.51 -6.76
C THR A 38 -5.66 -4.88 -5.29
N VAL A 39 -4.65 -4.74 -4.45
CA VAL A 39 -4.77 -5.03 -3.00
C VAL A 39 -5.80 -4.12 -2.34
N PHE A 40 -5.75 -2.82 -2.62
CA PHE A 40 -6.72 -1.86 -2.09
C PHE A 40 -8.15 -2.17 -2.56
N GLY A 41 -8.33 -2.49 -3.84
CA GLY A 41 -9.63 -2.87 -4.40
C GLY A 41 -10.20 -4.14 -3.78
N ASN A 42 -9.37 -5.16 -3.54
CA ASN A 42 -9.79 -6.38 -2.84
C ASN A 42 -10.14 -6.10 -1.38
N TYR A 43 -9.31 -5.30 -0.67
CA TYR A 43 -9.65 -4.84 0.67
C TYR A 43 -11.01 -4.13 0.69
N ARG A 44 -11.22 -3.18 -0.23
CA ARG A 44 -12.47 -2.44 -0.34
C ARG A 44 -13.67 -3.37 -0.43
N LYS A 45 -13.63 -4.36 -1.31
CA LYS A 45 -14.71 -5.36 -1.43
C LYS A 45 -14.93 -6.13 -0.13
N CYS A 46 -13.87 -6.51 0.57
CA CYS A 46 -13.98 -7.18 1.87
C CYS A 46 -14.57 -6.26 2.95
N SER A 47 -14.25 -4.96 2.94
CA SER A 47 -14.74 -4.01 3.95
C SER A 47 -16.24 -3.73 3.88
N TYR A 48 -16.89 -4.06 2.76
CA TYR A 48 -18.34 -3.94 2.59
C TYR A 48 -19.10 -5.23 2.88
N ILE A 49 -18.44 -6.32 3.28
CA ILE A 49 -19.11 -7.50 3.78
C ILE A 49 -19.73 -7.16 5.15
N ASP A 50 -21.02 -7.39 5.29
CA ASP A 50 -21.71 -7.09 6.54
C ASP A 50 -21.38 -8.13 7.62
N THR A 51 -20.65 -7.69 8.62
CA THR A 51 -20.28 -8.49 9.79
C THR A 51 -21.03 -8.06 11.04
N GLY A 52 -22.01 -7.16 10.91
CA GLY A 52 -22.72 -6.56 12.06
C GLY A 52 -21.81 -5.78 13.01
N GLY A 53 -20.60 -5.41 12.58
CA GLY A 53 -19.59 -4.76 13.42
C GLY A 53 -18.94 -5.68 14.47
N ALA A 54 -19.15 -6.99 14.37
CA ALA A 54 -18.70 -7.96 15.37
C ALA A 54 -17.19 -8.26 15.36
N ILE A 55 -16.47 -7.82 14.34
CA ILE A 55 -15.03 -8.06 14.20
C ILE A 55 -14.27 -6.77 13.98
N ASP A 56 -12.99 -6.75 14.34
CA ASP A 56 -12.12 -5.59 14.12
C ASP A 56 -11.53 -5.54 12.70
N PHE A 57 -11.54 -6.65 11.98
CA PHE A 57 -11.04 -6.72 10.62
C PHE A 57 -11.94 -5.98 9.64
N PHE A 58 -11.33 -5.37 8.63
CA PHE A 58 -12.00 -4.68 7.52
C PHE A 58 -12.98 -3.56 7.94
N LYS A 59 -12.79 -2.94 9.10
CA LYS A 59 -13.67 -1.87 9.61
C LYS A 59 -13.56 -0.56 8.83
N THR A 60 -12.34 -0.17 8.45
CA THR A 60 -12.12 1.06 7.69
C THR A 60 -12.79 0.97 6.34
N LYS A 61 -13.67 1.91 6.02
CA LYS A 61 -14.37 1.92 4.74
C LYS A 61 -13.53 2.61 3.66
N MET A 62 -13.59 2.09 2.45
CA MET A 62 -12.94 2.67 1.27
C MET A 62 -14.00 2.98 0.23
N PRO A 63 -14.62 4.19 0.28
CA PRO A 63 -15.79 4.51 -0.55
C PRO A 63 -15.47 4.59 -2.04
N LEU A 64 -14.24 5.00 -2.38
CA LEU A 64 -13.81 5.17 -3.76
C LEU A 64 -12.80 4.09 -4.16
N GLU A 65 -12.87 3.65 -5.41
CA GLU A 65 -11.79 2.88 -6.01
C GLU A 65 -10.53 3.78 -6.09
N PRO A 66 -9.34 3.21 -5.83
CA PRO A 66 -8.11 3.99 -5.97
C PRO A 66 -7.91 4.36 -7.43
N ASP A 67 -7.78 5.63 -7.71
CA ASP A 67 -7.57 6.13 -9.06
C ASP A 67 -6.15 6.64 -9.27
N ILE A 68 -5.74 6.78 -10.52
CA ILE A 68 -4.44 7.31 -10.91
C ILE A 68 -4.62 8.54 -11.79
N TRP A 69 -3.96 9.61 -11.40
CA TRP A 69 -3.85 10.80 -12.22
C TRP A 69 -2.48 10.88 -12.87
N SER A 70 -2.47 11.11 -14.17
CA SER A 70 -1.28 11.41 -14.95
C SER A 70 -1.39 12.80 -15.59
N PRO A 71 -0.32 13.62 -15.58
CA PRO A 71 -0.30 14.90 -16.28
C PRO A 71 -0.47 14.72 -17.81
N PHE A 72 -0.30 13.50 -18.30
CA PHE A 72 -0.44 13.17 -19.73
C PHE A 72 -1.73 12.43 -20.06
N GLN A 73 -2.65 12.32 -19.09
CA GLN A 73 -3.93 11.68 -19.32
C GLN A 73 -4.74 12.43 -20.38
N GLY A 74 -5.11 11.73 -21.47
CA GLY A 74 -5.80 12.35 -22.59
C GLY A 74 -4.89 13.27 -23.42
N TRP A 75 -3.60 12.97 -23.49
CA TRP A 75 -2.64 13.73 -24.30
C TRP A 75 -3.11 13.88 -25.74
N THR A 76 -3.26 15.14 -26.18
CA THR A 76 -3.69 15.52 -27.54
C THR A 76 -2.60 16.25 -28.32
N GLY A 77 -1.38 16.33 -27.74
CA GLY A 77 -0.23 16.96 -28.39
C GLY A 77 0.30 16.12 -29.57
N VAL A 78 1.15 16.74 -30.37
CA VAL A 78 1.82 16.07 -31.50
C VAL A 78 2.86 15.10 -31.00
N GLY A 79 2.78 13.84 -31.38
CA GLY A 79 3.73 12.80 -30.97
C GLY A 79 3.64 12.41 -29.50
N ASN A 80 4.68 11.75 -28.97
CA ASN A 80 4.77 11.36 -27.57
C ASN A 80 4.93 12.58 -26.66
N PRO A 81 4.47 12.52 -25.39
CA PRO A 81 4.69 13.60 -24.44
C PRO A 81 6.18 13.68 -24.06
N GLN A 82 6.86 14.58 -24.70
CA GLN A 82 8.24 15.01 -24.44
C GLN A 82 8.21 16.46 -23.95
N LEU A 83 9.22 16.92 -23.22
CA LEU A 83 9.27 18.31 -22.77
C LEU A 83 9.12 19.29 -23.93
N TYR A 84 9.77 18.99 -25.03
CA TYR A 84 9.71 19.80 -26.26
C TYR A 84 8.28 20.00 -26.77
N ASN A 85 7.49 18.92 -26.80
CA ASN A 85 6.10 18.94 -27.24
C ASN A 85 5.16 19.53 -26.17
N PHE A 86 5.41 19.21 -24.91
CA PHE A 86 4.62 19.65 -23.77
C PHE A 86 4.64 21.17 -23.62
N PHE A 87 5.81 21.78 -23.70
CA PHE A 87 5.98 23.23 -23.62
C PHE A 87 5.81 23.95 -24.97
N ARG A 88 5.48 23.22 -26.02
CA ARG A 88 5.31 23.78 -27.38
C ARG A 88 6.52 24.64 -27.78
N TYR A 89 7.72 24.10 -27.61
CA TYR A 89 9.00 24.80 -27.81
C TYR A 89 9.02 25.66 -29.11
N ASN A 90 8.47 25.15 -30.21
CA ASN A 90 8.44 25.86 -31.50
C ASN A 90 7.66 27.18 -31.46
N LEU A 91 6.72 27.33 -30.51
CA LEU A 91 5.89 28.50 -30.33
C LEU A 91 6.46 29.49 -29.31
N LEU A 92 7.52 29.14 -28.60
CA LEU A 92 8.19 30.02 -27.66
C LEU A 92 8.90 31.16 -28.45
N ASP A 93 8.97 32.34 -27.85
CA ASP A 93 9.83 33.42 -28.32
C ASP A 93 11.31 33.10 -28.13
N ASN A 94 12.19 33.98 -28.60
CA ASN A 94 13.62 33.73 -28.50
C ASN A 94 14.12 33.67 -27.05
N ALA A 95 13.56 34.47 -26.15
CA ALA A 95 13.93 34.45 -24.73
C ALA A 95 13.49 33.14 -24.07
N GLY A 96 12.27 32.68 -24.33
CA GLY A 96 11.74 31.43 -23.86
C GLY A 96 12.53 30.22 -24.38
N LYS A 97 12.90 30.22 -25.66
CA LYS A 97 13.75 29.18 -26.26
C LYS A 97 15.13 29.12 -25.59
N ASN A 98 15.78 30.26 -25.41
CA ASN A 98 17.09 30.36 -24.78
C ASN A 98 17.01 29.85 -23.32
N LEU A 99 16.00 30.25 -22.57
CA LEU A 99 15.80 29.78 -21.20
C LEU A 99 15.58 28.25 -21.15
N PHE A 100 14.72 27.74 -22.03
CA PHE A 100 14.45 26.32 -22.14
C PHE A 100 15.70 25.51 -22.50
N ASP A 101 16.56 26.07 -23.37
CA ASP A 101 17.80 25.47 -23.82
C ASP A 101 18.89 25.46 -22.73
N ILE A 102 18.85 26.44 -21.83
CA ILE A 102 19.71 26.48 -20.65
C ILE A 102 19.28 25.48 -19.58
N LEU A 103 17.96 25.37 -19.35
CA LEU A 103 17.39 24.54 -18.29
C LEU A 103 17.44 23.04 -18.58
N TYR A 104 17.33 22.65 -19.84
CA TYR A 104 17.16 21.26 -20.24
C TYR A 104 18.16 20.83 -21.31
N SER A 105 18.85 19.75 -21.07
CA SER A 105 19.74 19.12 -22.06
C SER A 105 18.97 18.59 -23.27
N PRO A 106 19.61 18.41 -24.42
CA PRO A 106 18.96 17.82 -25.61
C PRO A 106 18.30 16.46 -25.33
N LYS A 107 18.90 15.66 -24.48
CA LYS A 107 18.38 14.33 -24.08
C LYS A 107 17.10 14.46 -23.24
N GLU A 108 17.04 15.39 -22.29
CA GLU A 108 15.85 15.65 -21.47
C GLU A 108 14.67 16.17 -22.32
N LYS A 109 14.96 17.07 -23.28
CA LYS A 109 13.95 17.64 -24.15
C LYS A 109 13.20 16.62 -25.00
N THR A 110 13.90 15.55 -25.42
CA THR A 110 13.39 14.55 -26.38
C THR A 110 13.00 13.23 -25.73
N THR A 111 13.25 13.04 -24.43
CA THR A 111 12.85 11.83 -23.72
C THR A 111 11.33 11.79 -23.51
N THR A 112 10.70 10.64 -23.79
CA THR A 112 9.28 10.44 -23.49
C THR A 112 9.03 10.38 -21.98
N LEU A 113 8.02 11.10 -21.52
CA LEU A 113 7.70 11.27 -20.09
C LEU A 113 6.59 10.34 -19.61
N GLU A 114 5.97 9.54 -20.49
CA GLU A 114 4.91 8.60 -20.12
C GLU A 114 5.37 7.51 -19.14
N LYS A 115 6.66 7.23 -19.07
CA LYS A 115 7.27 6.27 -18.15
C LYS A 115 7.93 6.93 -16.94
N GLY A 116 7.42 8.10 -16.53
CA GLY A 116 7.97 8.87 -15.41
C GLY A 116 9.07 9.85 -15.80
N PHE A 117 9.51 10.65 -14.83
CA PHE A 117 10.50 11.71 -15.04
C PHE A 117 11.96 11.24 -14.94
N ARG A 118 12.21 9.94 -14.96
CA ARG A 118 13.54 9.32 -15.09
C ARG A 118 14.59 9.80 -14.07
N GLY A 119 14.17 10.12 -12.84
CA GLY A 119 15.05 10.65 -11.79
C GLY A 119 15.38 12.14 -11.92
N HIS A 120 14.64 12.89 -12.73
CA HIS A 120 14.80 14.33 -12.93
C HIS A 120 13.64 15.13 -12.31
N PRO A 121 13.73 15.54 -11.02
CA PRO A 121 12.66 16.28 -10.34
C PRO A 121 12.33 17.62 -10.98
N SER A 122 13.29 18.30 -11.59
CA SER A 122 13.08 19.56 -12.28
C SER A 122 12.10 19.46 -13.44
N ILE A 123 12.17 18.35 -14.19
CA ILE A 123 11.23 18.03 -15.25
C ILE A 123 9.83 17.83 -14.65
N GLY A 124 9.76 17.01 -13.59
CA GLY A 124 8.50 16.71 -12.91
C GLY A 124 7.83 17.95 -12.34
N ALA A 125 8.58 18.82 -11.67
CA ALA A 125 8.07 20.07 -11.12
C ALA A 125 7.52 20.99 -12.21
N ALA A 126 8.25 21.16 -13.31
CA ALA A 126 7.81 21.98 -14.44
C ALA A 126 6.51 21.45 -15.08
N VAL A 127 6.39 20.13 -15.23
CA VAL A 127 5.18 19.47 -15.76
C VAL A 127 4.02 19.64 -14.80
N PHE A 128 4.19 19.34 -13.51
CA PHE A 128 3.12 19.39 -12.51
C PHE A 128 2.57 20.80 -12.32
N VAL A 129 3.43 21.82 -12.26
CA VAL A 129 3.00 23.22 -12.13
C VAL A 129 2.17 23.67 -13.34
N ASN A 130 2.50 23.19 -14.55
CA ASN A 130 1.77 23.54 -15.77
C ASN A 130 0.53 22.65 -16.02
N THR A 131 0.39 21.54 -15.29
CA THR A 131 -0.76 20.66 -15.41
C THR A 131 -1.60 20.76 -14.14
N ILE A 132 -2.20 21.92 -13.90
CA ILE A 132 -2.97 22.16 -12.67
C ILE A 132 -4.11 21.15 -12.55
N PRO A 133 -4.25 20.48 -11.40
CA PRO A 133 -5.35 19.57 -11.14
C PRO A 133 -6.70 20.30 -11.26
N LEU A 134 -7.52 19.85 -12.19
CA LEU A 134 -8.83 20.47 -12.45
C LEU A 134 -9.90 19.83 -11.59
N GLU A 135 -10.48 20.57 -10.67
CA GLU A 135 -11.61 20.12 -9.83
C GLU A 135 -12.83 19.63 -10.62
N SER A 136 -12.95 20.02 -11.88
CA SER A 136 -14.05 19.60 -12.76
C SER A 136 -13.88 18.19 -13.34
N ARG A 137 -12.71 17.57 -13.19
CA ARG A 137 -12.38 16.27 -13.78
C ARG A 137 -11.90 15.28 -12.74
N ASN A 138 -12.35 14.04 -12.86
CA ASN A 138 -11.80 12.95 -12.05
C ASN A 138 -10.34 12.69 -12.44
N PRO A 139 -9.51 12.24 -11.46
CA PRO A 139 -9.87 11.90 -10.06
C PRO A 139 -9.89 13.11 -9.09
N TRP A 140 -9.47 14.29 -9.53
CA TRP A 140 -9.38 15.46 -8.66
C TRP A 140 -10.74 15.96 -8.17
N LYS A 141 -11.78 15.82 -9.01
CA LYS A 141 -13.15 16.15 -8.61
C LYS A 141 -13.59 15.36 -7.39
N ASP A 142 -13.39 14.04 -7.40
CA ASP A 142 -13.79 13.18 -6.30
C ASP A 142 -12.94 13.42 -5.06
N PHE A 143 -11.65 13.67 -5.23
CA PHE A 143 -10.74 14.05 -4.16
C PHE A 143 -11.21 15.32 -3.44
N TYR A 144 -11.45 16.42 -4.16
CA TYR A 144 -11.89 17.67 -3.56
C TYR A 144 -13.31 17.60 -2.98
N ASN A 145 -14.21 16.85 -3.61
CA ASN A 145 -15.56 16.64 -3.09
C ASN A 145 -15.53 15.83 -1.78
N GLY A 146 -14.70 14.80 -1.69
CA GLY A 146 -14.50 14.03 -0.46
C GLY A 146 -14.10 14.93 0.69
N ILE A 147 -13.08 15.77 0.50
CA ILE A 147 -12.61 16.71 1.54
C ILE A 147 -13.69 17.74 1.90
N SER A 148 -14.45 18.23 0.92
CA SER A 148 -15.46 19.26 1.14
C SER A 148 -16.65 18.78 1.96
N ASN A 149 -16.98 17.51 1.89
CA ASN A 149 -18.11 16.92 2.62
C ASN A 149 -17.79 16.62 4.09
N ASP A 150 -16.50 16.46 4.44
CA ASP A 150 -16.06 16.09 5.79
C ASP A 150 -15.60 17.30 6.64
N LYS A 151 -16.03 18.51 6.31
CA LYS A 151 -15.57 19.75 6.95
C LYS A 151 -15.75 19.81 8.47
N GLU A 152 -16.84 19.24 8.98
CA GLU A 152 -17.14 19.27 10.41
C GLU A 152 -16.33 18.23 11.19
N GLN A 153 -16.03 17.11 10.58
CA GLN A 153 -15.28 16.01 11.22
C GLN A 153 -13.76 16.13 11.06
N GLY A 154 -13.30 17.02 10.21
CA GLY A 154 -11.89 17.20 9.87
C GLY A 154 -11.42 16.21 8.80
N CYS A 155 -10.50 16.65 7.95
CA CYS A 155 -9.88 15.86 6.91
C CYS A 155 -8.37 15.79 7.10
N ARG A 156 -7.81 14.62 6.87
CA ARG A 156 -6.36 14.38 6.92
C ARG A 156 -5.88 13.86 5.58
N ILE A 157 -4.93 14.56 5.00
CA ILE A 157 -4.32 14.23 3.71
C ILE A 157 -2.88 13.80 3.98
N PHE A 158 -2.52 12.59 3.57
CA PHE A 158 -1.17 12.06 3.78
C PHE A 158 -0.51 11.80 2.43
N ILE A 159 0.50 12.60 2.09
CA ILE A 159 1.20 12.56 0.81
C ILE A 159 2.47 11.73 0.99
N VAL A 160 2.65 10.70 0.16
CA VAL A 160 3.79 9.78 0.23
C VAL A 160 4.60 9.84 -1.07
N GLY A 161 5.89 10.01 -0.97
CA GLY A 161 6.78 9.99 -2.13
C GLY A 161 8.24 9.78 -1.75
N SER A 162 9.05 9.28 -2.70
CA SER A 162 10.50 9.23 -2.55
C SER A 162 11.13 10.52 -3.05
N ILE A 163 12.17 11.01 -2.37
CA ILE A 163 12.86 12.25 -2.77
C ILE A 163 14.09 12.02 -3.65
N PHE A 164 14.42 10.78 -3.92
CA PHE A 164 15.53 10.41 -4.80
C PHE A 164 15.06 10.02 -6.23
N GLY A 165 13.75 9.92 -6.44
CA GLY A 165 13.12 9.69 -7.75
C GLY A 165 12.67 10.99 -8.43
N GLY A 166 12.17 10.88 -9.65
CA GLY A 166 11.68 12.05 -10.42
C GLY A 166 10.28 12.50 -9.98
N THR A 167 9.32 11.57 -9.91
CA THR A 167 7.91 11.87 -9.63
C THR A 167 7.71 12.30 -8.17
N GLY A 168 8.22 11.52 -7.22
CA GLY A 168 8.04 11.80 -5.79
C GLY A 168 8.74 13.09 -5.36
N ALA A 169 10.00 13.29 -5.76
CA ALA A 169 10.76 14.49 -5.41
C ALA A 169 10.15 15.79 -6.00
N ALA A 170 9.54 15.71 -7.18
CA ALA A 170 8.79 16.82 -7.76
C ALA A 170 7.42 17.00 -7.10
N GLY A 171 6.73 15.90 -6.84
CA GLY A 171 5.32 15.91 -6.40
C GLY A 171 5.14 16.31 -4.94
N LEU A 172 5.98 15.80 -4.03
CA LEU A 172 5.85 16.07 -2.59
C LEU A 172 5.71 17.57 -2.29
N PRO A 173 6.64 18.47 -2.68
CA PRO A 173 6.50 19.89 -2.39
C PRO A 173 5.39 20.54 -3.21
N THR A 174 5.21 20.12 -4.44
CA THR A 174 4.28 20.75 -5.38
C THR A 174 2.82 20.52 -4.97
N PHE A 175 2.43 19.25 -4.71
CA PHE A 175 1.03 18.95 -4.42
C PHE A 175 0.60 19.41 -3.04
N ALA A 176 1.45 19.37 -2.02
CA ALA A 176 1.12 19.94 -0.72
C ALA A 176 0.79 21.42 -0.81
N LYS A 177 1.61 22.17 -1.52
CA LYS A 177 1.42 23.63 -1.77
C LYS A 177 0.17 23.90 -2.59
N LEU A 178 -0.03 23.17 -3.69
CA LEU A 178 -1.22 23.34 -4.54
C LEU A 178 -2.52 23.07 -3.79
N ILE A 179 -2.57 21.98 -3.04
CA ILE A 179 -3.75 21.61 -2.24
C ILE A 179 -4.02 22.68 -1.17
N ARG A 180 -3.00 23.13 -0.45
CA ARG A 180 -3.13 24.15 0.59
C ARG A 180 -3.63 25.48 -0.01
N ASN A 181 -3.02 25.93 -1.09
CA ASN A 181 -3.42 27.18 -1.75
C ASN A 181 -4.86 27.10 -2.27
N ARG A 182 -5.24 25.95 -2.84
CA ARG A 182 -6.61 25.78 -3.36
C ARG A 182 -7.67 25.85 -2.26
N PHE A 183 -7.38 25.30 -1.09
CA PHE A 183 -8.29 25.45 0.05
C PHE A 183 -8.37 26.88 0.57
N LYS A 184 -7.25 27.60 0.61
CA LYS A 184 -7.24 29.03 0.96
C LYS A 184 -8.08 29.88 0.00
N GLU A 185 -7.86 29.70 -1.31
CA GLU A 185 -8.61 30.42 -2.37
C GLU A 185 -10.12 30.18 -2.30
N ASN A 186 -10.54 28.96 -1.97
CA ASN A 186 -11.94 28.61 -1.85
C ASN A 186 -12.54 28.95 -0.46
N GLY A 187 -11.82 29.61 0.44
CA GLY A 187 -12.25 29.87 1.81
C GLY A 187 -12.50 28.60 2.64
N LYS A 188 -11.89 27.49 2.22
CA LYS A 188 -12.06 26.16 2.83
C LYS A 188 -10.87 25.74 3.69
N ASP A 189 -9.77 26.51 3.65
CA ASP A 189 -8.63 26.25 4.54
C ASP A 189 -9.06 26.55 5.97
N ASN A 190 -9.31 25.50 6.71
CA ASN A 190 -9.69 25.57 8.10
C ASN A 190 -8.75 24.70 8.93
N GLU A 191 -8.77 24.92 10.23
CA GLU A 191 -7.94 24.19 11.19
C GLU A 191 -8.22 22.67 11.20
N ASN A 192 -9.32 22.23 10.60
CA ASN A 192 -9.71 20.83 10.54
C ASN A 192 -9.07 20.07 9.36
N ILE A 193 -8.45 20.77 8.38
CA ILE A 193 -7.72 20.14 7.28
C ILE A 193 -6.24 20.07 7.64
N LYS A 194 -5.71 18.87 7.78
CA LYS A 194 -4.29 18.62 8.08
C LYS A 194 -3.62 17.90 6.94
N ILE A 195 -2.43 18.35 6.55
CA ILE A 195 -1.61 17.76 5.50
C ILE A 195 -0.36 17.18 6.13
N GLY A 196 -0.21 15.85 6.06
CA GLY A 196 1.01 15.13 6.43
C GLY A 196 1.80 14.71 5.20
N GLY A 197 3.10 14.54 5.36
CA GLY A 197 3.97 14.04 4.32
C GLY A 197 4.87 12.92 4.83
N LEU A 198 5.08 11.90 3.99
CA LEU A 198 6.13 10.90 4.16
C LEU A 198 7.15 11.04 3.06
N VAL A 199 8.33 11.49 3.45
CA VAL A 199 9.52 11.61 2.62
C VAL A 199 10.30 10.32 2.71
N VAL A 200 10.25 9.50 1.67
CA VAL A 200 11.04 8.26 1.62
C VAL A 200 12.44 8.59 1.09
N LEU A 201 13.43 8.36 1.94
CA LEU A 201 14.85 8.49 1.64
C LEU A 201 15.36 7.23 0.91
N PRO A 202 16.56 7.22 0.34
CA PRO A 202 17.14 6.03 -0.29
C PRO A 202 17.14 4.82 0.66
N TYR A 203 16.74 3.66 0.14
CA TYR A 203 16.73 2.38 0.84
C TYR A 203 16.98 1.19 -0.09
N PHE A 204 17.28 1.46 -1.35
CA PHE A 204 17.68 0.48 -2.34
C PHE A 204 18.60 1.13 -3.37
N SER A 205 19.32 0.29 -4.09
CA SER A 205 20.09 0.67 -5.27
C SER A 205 19.71 -0.19 -6.46
N PHE A 206 20.28 0.07 -7.63
CA PHE A 206 20.16 -0.80 -8.78
C PHE A 206 21.45 -0.74 -9.62
N ILE A 207 21.70 -1.85 -10.31
CA ILE A 207 22.84 -1.95 -11.24
C ILE A 207 22.48 -1.14 -12.49
N PRO A 208 23.31 -0.18 -12.89
CA PRO A 208 23.08 0.57 -14.11
C PRO A 208 22.95 -0.36 -15.33
N PRO A 209 22.12 0.00 -16.32
CA PRO A 209 22.01 -0.79 -17.53
C PRO A 209 23.37 -0.86 -18.24
N ALA A 210 23.66 -2.01 -18.87
CA ALA A 210 24.92 -2.21 -19.61
C ALA A 210 25.14 -1.09 -20.66
N ALA A 211 26.36 -0.63 -20.78
CA ALA A 211 26.71 0.53 -21.61
C ALA A 211 26.23 0.42 -23.07
N ASP A 212 26.18 -0.79 -23.60
CA ASP A 212 25.78 -1.06 -24.98
C ASP A 212 24.27 -1.24 -25.15
N SER A 213 23.51 -1.24 -24.06
CA SER A 213 22.06 -1.45 -24.10
C SER A 213 21.34 -0.26 -24.70
N ARG A 214 20.17 -0.51 -25.32
CA ARG A 214 19.27 0.56 -25.76
C ARG A 214 18.89 1.48 -24.61
N VAL A 215 18.73 0.92 -23.42
CA VAL A 215 18.35 1.64 -22.19
C VAL A 215 19.42 2.64 -21.74
N SER A 216 20.71 2.31 -21.91
CA SER A 216 21.79 3.23 -21.55
C SER A 216 21.81 4.50 -22.41
N LYS A 217 21.27 4.43 -23.62
CA LYS A 217 21.15 5.56 -24.55
C LYS A 217 19.99 6.49 -24.20
N GLU A 218 18.99 6.00 -23.47
CA GLU A 218 17.86 6.80 -22.99
C GLU A 218 18.21 7.49 -21.67
N LEU A 219 17.45 8.52 -21.33
CA LEU A 219 17.51 9.13 -20.01
C LEU A 219 17.02 8.11 -18.98
N HIS A 220 17.81 7.84 -17.94
CA HIS A 220 17.45 6.91 -16.87
C HIS A 220 17.96 7.39 -15.51
N ALA A 221 17.30 6.95 -14.44
CA ALA A 221 17.75 7.22 -13.09
C ALA A 221 19.08 6.50 -12.82
N ASN A 222 19.91 7.11 -11.97
CA ASN A 222 21.19 6.56 -11.51
C ASN A 222 21.20 6.52 -9.98
N SER A 223 21.22 5.32 -9.40
CA SER A 223 21.24 5.15 -7.95
C SER A 223 22.50 5.74 -7.29
N GLY A 224 23.61 5.86 -8.01
CA GLY A 224 24.80 6.55 -7.52
C GLY A 224 24.58 8.03 -7.17
N ASN A 225 23.57 8.66 -7.74
CA ASN A 225 23.20 10.05 -7.48
C ASN A 225 22.17 10.22 -6.37
N PHE A 226 21.62 9.13 -5.81
CA PHE A 226 20.51 9.20 -4.86
C PHE A 226 20.83 10.03 -3.62
N LEU A 227 22.03 9.90 -3.05
CA LEU A 227 22.42 10.67 -1.88
C LEU A 227 22.55 12.16 -2.18
N VAL A 228 23.14 12.51 -3.33
CA VAL A 228 23.29 13.91 -3.75
C VAL A 228 21.91 14.53 -4.03
N SER A 229 21.06 13.81 -4.73
CA SER A 229 19.67 14.23 -5.00
C SER A 229 18.87 14.38 -3.72
N THR A 230 19.07 13.47 -2.77
CA THR A 230 18.43 13.52 -1.44
C THR A 230 18.84 14.76 -0.68
N LYS A 231 20.14 15.06 -0.63
CA LYS A 231 20.64 16.28 0.04
C LYS A 231 20.03 17.54 -0.58
N ALA A 232 20.08 17.65 -1.90
CA ALA A 232 19.51 18.81 -2.60
C ALA A 232 17.99 18.96 -2.34
N ALA A 233 17.26 17.86 -2.31
CA ALA A 233 15.83 17.87 -1.99
C ALA A 233 15.56 18.29 -0.54
N LEU A 234 16.35 17.79 0.43
CA LEU A 234 16.19 18.19 1.84
C LEU A 234 16.54 19.67 2.06
N ASP A 235 17.58 20.18 1.42
CA ASP A 235 17.91 21.60 1.43
C ASP A 235 16.77 22.45 0.84
N TYR A 236 16.15 21.99 -0.23
CA TYR A 236 14.99 22.63 -0.84
C TYR A 236 13.79 22.64 0.13
N TYR A 237 13.45 21.51 0.75
CA TYR A 237 12.34 21.43 1.70
C TYR A 237 12.56 22.28 2.95
N HIS A 238 13.78 22.36 3.43
CA HIS A 238 14.14 23.18 4.58
C HIS A 238 13.85 24.67 4.33
N ASN A 239 14.05 25.13 3.10
CA ASN A 239 13.89 26.52 2.72
C ASN A 239 12.49 26.88 2.18
N GLN A 240 11.57 25.90 2.06
CA GLN A 240 10.20 26.15 1.60
C GLN A 240 9.27 26.49 2.76
N GLU A 241 8.25 27.29 2.44
CA GLU A 241 7.15 27.56 3.37
C GLU A 241 6.43 26.28 3.79
N GLU A 242 5.86 26.34 4.97
CA GLU A 242 5.19 25.23 5.63
C GLU A 242 3.89 24.83 4.93
N SER A 243 4.00 23.92 3.98
CA SER A 243 2.82 23.31 3.34
C SER A 243 2.31 22.09 4.12
N TYR A 244 3.15 21.53 4.98
CA TYR A 244 2.86 20.36 5.80
C TYR A 244 2.63 20.70 7.27
N ASP A 245 1.58 20.14 7.87
CA ASP A 245 1.38 20.18 9.34
C ASP A 245 2.31 19.20 10.05
N ARG A 246 2.66 18.09 9.40
CA ARG A 246 3.62 17.09 9.88
C ARG A 246 4.38 16.44 8.74
N LEU A 247 5.68 16.28 8.90
CA LEU A 247 6.53 15.62 7.92
C LEU A 247 7.28 14.46 8.59
N TYR A 248 7.18 13.29 7.99
CA TYR A 248 7.93 12.10 8.36
C TYR A 248 9.03 11.87 7.34
N MET A 249 10.20 11.43 7.82
CA MET A 249 11.32 11.02 6.98
C MET A 249 11.68 9.58 7.32
N LEU A 250 11.81 8.74 6.30
CA LEU A 250 12.06 7.32 6.47
C LEU A 250 13.07 6.84 5.43
N GLY A 251 14.16 6.24 5.88
CA GLY A 251 15.18 5.64 5.04
C GLY A 251 15.86 4.48 5.74
N ASP A 252 16.76 3.83 5.03
CA ASP A 252 17.64 2.80 5.56
C ASP A 252 19.08 3.16 5.22
N ASP A 253 20.02 2.78 6.06
CA ASP A 253 21.47 2.89 5.79
C ASP A 253 21.93 1.82 4.81
N GLU A 254 21.22 0.71 4.72
CA GLU A 254 21.42 -0.34 3.75
C GLU A 254 20.69 -0.03 2.45
N ASN A 255 21.39 -0.12 1.32
CA ASN A 255 20.83 0.11 0.00
C ASN A 255 21.03 -1.13 -0.89
N PRO A 256 20.39 -2.25 -0.60
CA PRO A 256 20.54 -3.47 -1.37
C PRO A 256 20.13 -3.23 -2.83
N PRO A 257 20.82 -3.83 -3.80
CA PRO A 257 20.46 -3.69 -5.19
C PRO A 257 19.16 -4.45 -5.49
N VAL A 258 18.23 -3.80 -6.19
CA VAL A 258 17.04 -4.49 -6.71
C VAL A 258 17.45 -5.53 -7.75
N LYS A 259 16.78 -6.67 -7.75
CA LYS A 259 17.12 -7.84 -8.60
C LYS A 259 17.03 -7.52 -10.10
N LYS A 260 16.09 -6.66 -10.51
CA LYS A 260 15.88 -6.32 -11.92
C LYS A 260 15.66 -4.82 -12.08
N PHE A 261 16.50 -4.18 -12.89
CA PHE A 261 16.27 -2.81 -13.32
C PHE A 261 15.15 -2.77 -14.37
N ALA A 262 14.18 -1.87 -14.17
CA ALA A 262 13.15 -1.56 -15.15
C ALA A 262 13.03 -0.05 -15.32
N ILE A 263 12.78 0.40 -16.54
CA ILE A 263 12.60 1.82 -16.84
C ILE A 263 11.23 2.32 -16.33
N GLY A 264 10.24 1.43 -16.26
CA GLY A 264 8.85 1.73 -15.93
C GLY A 264 7.91 0.67 -16.50
N ALA A 265 6.63 1.02 -16.58
CA ALA A 265 5.51 0.19 -17.00
C ALA A 265 5.33 -1.08 -16.12
N SER A 266 4.66 -2.11 -16.66
CA SER A 266 4.34 -3.33 -15.93
C SER A 266 5.55 -4.15 -15.46
N GLU A 267 6.73 -3.85 -16.01
CA GLU A 267 7.98 -4.51 -15.61
C GLU A 267 8.57 -3.97 -14.30
N GLN A 268 8.17 -2.76 -13.88
CA GLN A 268 8.63 -2.17 -12.63
C GLN A 268 7.85 -2.77 -11.46
N ARG A 269 8.41 -3.85 -10.90
CA ARG A 269 7.86 -4.57 -9.75
C ARG A 269 8.95 -4.71 -8.70
N ASN A 270 8.83 -3.93 -7.64
CA ASN A 270 9.73 -4.04 -6.50
C ASN A 270 9.21 -5.11 -5.54
N GLU A 271 10.14 -5.86 -4.94
CA GLU A 271 9.79 -6.74 -3.83
C GLU A 271 9.38 -5.91 -2.60
N PRO A 272 8.48 -6.43 -1.76
CA PRO A 272 8.12 -5.80 -0.50
C PRO A 272 9.34 -5.55 0.40
N HIS A 273 9.34 -4.40 1.07
CA HIS A 273 10.42 -4.00 1.97
C HIS A 273 9.86 -3.56 3.33
N LEU A 274 10.63 -3.76 4.41
CA LEU A 274 10.24 -3.37 5.78
C LEU A 274 9.84 -1.89 5.88
N ILE A 275 10.47 -1.03 5.09
CA ILE A 275 10.12 0.39 4.98
C ILE A 275 8.65 0.62 4.65
N GLU A 276 8.01 -0.28 3.90
CA GLU A 276 6.59 -0.15 3.59
C GLU A 276 5.70 -0.27 4.82
N LEU A 277 6.03 -1.22 5.72
CA LEU A 277 5.34 -1.39 6.99
C LEU A 277 5.52 -0.15 7.88
N ILE A 278 6.77 0.30 8.03
CA ILE A 278 7.08 1.47 8.87
C ILE A 278 6.41 2.73 8.30
N GLY A 279 6.46 2.94 6.99
CA GLY A 279 5.79 4.05 6.33
C GLY A 279 4.26 4.03 6.47
N ALA A 280 3.65 2.85 6.45
CA ALA A 280 2.23 2.70 6.70
C ALA A 280 1.86 3.01 8.17
N LEU A 281 2.71 2.61 9.13
CA LEU A 281 2.55 2.96 10.55
C LEU A 281 2.69 4.47 10.79
N MET A 282 3.58 5.15 10.08
CA MET A 282 3.68 6.62 10.10
C MET A 282 2.40 7.28 9.58
N GLY A 283 1.79 6.70 8.53
CA GLY A 283 0.48 7.13 8.06
C GLY A 283 -0.60 6.98 9.13
N ILE A 284 -0.65 5.84 9.82
CA ILE A 284 -1.59 5.60 10.93
C ILE A 284 -1.33 6.59 12.09
N ASP A 285 -0.07 6.85 12.44
CA ASP A 285 0.28 7.85 13.45
C ASP A 285 -0.24 9.23 13.07
N PHE A 286 -0.06 9.65 11.81
CA PHE A 286 -0.61 10.90 11.33
C PHE A 286 -2.14 10.95 11.42
N PHE A 287 -2.83 9.91 10.97
CA PHE A 287 -4.28 9.85 11.00
C PHE A 287 -4.87 9.81 12.42
N ARG A 288 -4.10 9.35 13.41
CA ARG A 288 -4.49 9.33 14.84
C ARG A 288 -4.04 10.52 15.64
N SER A 289 -3.11 11.32 15.12
CA SER A 289 -2.50 12.40 15.87
C SER A 289 -3.48 13.54 16.12
N ASP A 290 -3.43 14.07 17.31
CA ASP A 290 -3.99 15.37 17.63
C ASP A 290 -3.02 16.46 17.19
N PHE A 291 -3.57 17.58 16.74
CA PHE A 291 -2.81 18.76 16.33
C PHE A 291 -3.24 19.91 17.25
N PRO A 292 -2.56 20.13 18.40
CA PRO A 292 -2.90 21.19 19.30
C PRO A 292 -2.71 22.56 18.64
N LYS A 293 -3.62 23.49 18.92
CA LYS A 293 -3.63 24.83 18.31
C LYS A 293 -2.41 25.69 18.70
N GLU A 294 -1.72 25.32 19.78
CA GLU A 294 -0.64 26.12 20.35
C GLU A 294 0.76 25.73 19.89
N ASP A 295 0.90 24.66 19.10
CA ASP A 295 2.22 24.18 18.64
C ASP A 295 2.72 25.00 17.43
N LEU A 296 3.02 26.26 17.65
CA LEU A 296 3.63 27.15 16.65
C LEU A 296 5.14 26.91 16.45
N LYS A 297 5.75 26.01 17.22
CA LYS A 297 7.18 25.68 17.09
C LYS A 297 7.35 24.34 16.39
N ARG A 298 8.20 24.33 15.34
CA ARG A 298 8.65 23.09 14.72
C ARG A 298 9.32 22.21 15.78
N SER A 299 8.79 21.03 16.01
CA SER A 299 9.42 20.01 16.84
C SER A 299 9.99 18.91 15.94
N TYR A 300 11.22 18.51 16.21
CA TYR A 300 11.89 17.42 15.49
C TYR A 300 11.97 16.21 16.42
N HIS A 301 11.40 15.09 15.99
CA HIS A 301 11.47 13.83 16.70
C HIS A 301 12.29 12.85 15.87
N PHE A 302 13.45 12.48 16.38
CA PHE A 302 14.31 11.48 15.73
C PHE A 302 14.12 10.13 16.41
N LEU A 303 13.72 9.15 15.61
CA LEU A 303 13.71 7.75 15.99
C LEU A 303 14.75 7.07 15.12
N SER A 304 15.90 6.77 15.68
CA SER A 304 16.89 5.94 15.00
C SER A 304 17.16 4.72 15.85
N ARG A 305 17.40 3.62 15.18
CA ARG A 305 17.89 2.40 15.78
C ARG A 305 19.30 2.16 15.25
N ALA A 306 20.29 2.38 16.11
CA ALA A 306 21.67 2.14 15.76
C ALA A 306 21.98 0.64 15.69
N PHE A 307 22.46 0.16 14.55
CA PHE A 307 23.31 -1.02 14.36
C PHE A 307 22.91 -2.34 15.09
N GLN A 308 21.63 -2.62 15.24
CA GLN A 308 21.22 -3.94 15.69
C GLN A 308 20.93 -4.83 14.49
N ASN A 309 21.61 -5.96 14.41
CA ASN A 309 21.45 -6.95 13.34
C ASN A 309 20.10 -7.68 13.38
N THR A 310 19.29 -7.42 14.40
CA THR A 310 18.00 -8.07 14.59
C THR A 310 16.91 -7.07 14.82
N ILE A 311 15.81 -7.16 14.07
CA ILE A 311 14.59 -6.35 14.20
C ILE A 311 13.47 -7.26 14.71
N THR A 312 12.81 -6.84 15.78
CA THR A 312 11.70 -7.56 16.42
C THR A 312 10.48 -6.65 16.52
N TRP A 313 9.32 -7.18 16.90
CA TRP A 313 8.14 -6.36 17.18
C TRP A 313 8.38 -5.28 18.23
N GLY A 314 9.23 -5.53 19.22
CA GLY A 314 9.60 -4.57 20.25
C GLY A 314 10.29 -3.31 19.71
N ASP A 315 10.81 -3.37 18.51
CA ASP A 315 11.52 -2.28 17.83
C ASP A 315 10.58 -1.45 16.94
N ILE A 316 9.45 -2.02 16.57
CA ILE A 316 8.44 -1.37 15.74
C ILE A 316 7.36 -0.84 16.67
N ARG A 317 7.34 0.48 16.86
CA ARG A 317 6.38 1.14 17.76
C ARG A 317 5.24 1.72 16.96
N MET A 318 4.03 1.44 17.41
CA MET A 318 2.82 2.11 16.95
C MET A 318 2.35 3.03 18.07
N ARG A 319 2.15 4.32 17.76
CA ARG A 319 1.52 5.22 18.69
C ARG A 319 0.04 4.85 18.85
N THR A 320 -0.33 4.45 20.03
CA THR A 320 -1.72 4.25 20.42
C THR A 320 -2.20 5.52 21.14
N SER A 321 -3.49 5.68 21.38
CA SER A 321 -4.04 6.83 22.09
C SER A 321 -3.28 7.11 23.40
N GLU A 322 -3.39 8.31 23.98
CA GLU A 322 -2.64 8.72 25.19
C GLU A 322 -2.72 7.73 26.36
N VAL A 323 -3.73 6.85 26.37
CA VAL A 323 -3.95 5.81 27.40
C VAL A 323 -2.94 4.66 27.26
N ASP A 324 -2.45 4.41 26.04
CA ASP A 324 -1.55 3.28 25.74
C ASP A 324 -0.09 3.73 25.61
N LYS A 325 0.48 4.29 26.65
CA LYS A 325 1.89 4.74 26.65
C LYS A 325 2.85 3.53 26.69
N GLY A 326 3.70 3.39 25.69
CA GLY A 326 4.86 2.50 25.72
C GLY A 326 4.68 1.13 25.07
N THR A 327 5.01 0.06 25.80
CA THR A 327 5.05 -1.34 25.31
C THR A 327 3.73 -1.90 24.79
N MET A 328 2.60 -1.36 25.22
CA MET A 328 1.26 -1.79 24.78
C MET A 328 1.00 -1.61 23.29
N GLY A 329 1.57 -0.56 22.67
CA GLY A 329 1.40 -0.32 21.25
C GLY A 329 2.06 -1.36 20.36
N SER A 330 3.28 -1.79 20.72
CA SER A 330 3.99 -2.86 20.01
C SER A 330 3.27 -4.20 20.14
N LEU A 331 2.80 -4.53 21.35
CA LEU A 331 2.06 -5.76 21.62
C LEU A 331 0.75 -5.80 20.82
N ARG A 332 0.01 -4.70 20.74
CA ARG A 332 -1.21 -4.62 19.94
C ARG A 332 -0.93 -4.81 18.44
N LEU A 333 0.14 -4.20 17.92
CA LEU A 333 0.56 -4.38 16.54
C LEU A 333 0.86 -5.84 16.25
N GLU A 334 1.71 -6.47 17.07
CA GLU A 334 2.08 -7.88 16.95
C GLU A 334 0.83 -8.77 16.98
N GLN A 335 -0.01 -8.65 18.01
CA GLN A 335 -1.24 -9.45 18.15
C GLN A 335 -2.17 -9.31 16.95
N SER A 336 -2.37 -8.08 16.44
CA SER A 336 -3.24 -7.84 15.29
C SER A 336 -2.70 -8.45 14.01
N ILE A 337 -1.38 -8.34 13.78
CA ILE A 337 -0.73 -8.92 12.60
C ILE A 337 -0.71 -10.44 12.69
N VAL A 338 -0.38 -11.02 13.85
CA VAL A 338 -0.42 -12.47 14.08
C VAL A 338 -1.85 -12.99 13.88
N HIS A 339 -2.86 -12.30 14.39
CA HIS A 339 -4.25 -12.70 14.19
C HIS A 339 -4.67 -12.66 12.71
N LEU A 340 -4.31 -11.58 11.98
CA LEU A 340 -4.58 -11.51 10.55
C LEU A 340 -3.84 -12.61 9.77
N THR A 341 -2.61 -12.94 10.17
CA THR A 341 -1.83 -14.02 9.56
C THR A 341 -2.53 -15.37 9.74
N ARG A 342 -2.98 -15.67 10.97
CA ARG A 342 -3.75 -16.89 11.29
C ARG A 342 -5.06 -16.96 10.49
N PHE A 343 -5.78 -15.85 10.44
CA PHE A 343 -7.02 -15.75 9.68
C PHE A 343 -6.80 -16.02 8.19
N ALA A 344 -5.85 -15.32 7.57
CA ALA A 344 -5.54 -15.47 6.16
C ALA A 344 -5.08 -16.91 5.83
N PHE A 345 -4.25 -17.46 6.70
CA PHE A 345 -3.74 -18.81 6.57
C PHE A 345 -4.89 -19.85 6.68
N ALA A 346 -5.71 -19.78 7.71
CA ALA A 346 -6.83 -20.69 7.90
C ALA A 346 -7.82 -20.60 6.73
N TYR A 347 -8.11 -19.40 6.26
CA TYR A 347 -9.00 -19.19 5.12
C TYR A 347 -8.47 -19.86 3.85
N LEU A 348 -7.23 -19.61 3.50
CA LEU A 348 -6.63 -20.14 2.27
C LEU A 348 -6.43 -21.65 2.33
N ASN A 349 -5.96 -22.17 3.45
CA ASN A 349 -5.60 -23.56 3.60
C ASN A 349 -6.79 -24.51 3.67
N ARG A 350 -7.87 -24.07 4.32
CA ARG A 350 -8.95 -24.99 4.65
C ARG A 350 -10.23 -24.70 3.94
N PHE A 351 -10.58 -23.41 3.80
CA PHE A 351 -11.93 -23.05 3.40
C PHE A 351 -12.07 -22.77 1.90
N THR A 352 -11.02 -22.28 1.22
CA THR A 352 -11.08 -22.03 -0.23
C THR A 352 -11.36 -23.31 -1.03
N GLU A 353 -10.66 -24.40 -0.75
CA GLU A 353 -10.90 -25.69 -1.41
C GLU A 353 -12.27 -26.26 -1.07
N GLN A 354 -12.64 -26.21 0.21
CA GLN A 354 -13.93 -26.75 0.64
C GLN A 354 -15.11 -26.04 -0.01
N PHE A 355 -15.03 -24.73 -0.24
CA PHE A 355 -16.06 -24.02 -1.01
C PHE A 355 -16.21 -24.57 -2.43
N VAL A 356 -15.10 -24.88 -3.10
CA VAL A 356 -15.10 -25.47 -4.44
C VAL A 356 -15.65 -26.89 -4.44
N GLU A 357 -15.29 -27.70 -3.43
CA GLU A 357 -15.81 -29.06 -3.31
C GLU A 357 -17.31 -29.08 -3.00
N ILE A 358 -17.81 -28.14 -2.19
CA ILE A 358 -19.22 -27.99 -1.88
C ILE A 358 -20.05 -27.68 -3.13
N GLU A 359 -19.53 -26.85 -4.03
CA GLU A 359 -20.15 -26.57 -5.33
C GLU A 359 -20.35 -27.85 -6.16
N LYS A 360 -19.41 -28.79 -6.05
CA LYS A 360 -19.46 -30.09 -6.78
C LYS A 360 -20.29 -31.15 -6.07
N HIS A 361 -20.35 -31.14 -4.74
CA HIS A 361 -20.89 -32.22 -3.91
C HIS A 361 -21.82 -31.70 -2.80
N LYS A 362 -22.92 -31.08 -3.16
CA LYS A 362 -23.88 -30.34 -2.29
C LYS A 362 -24.44 -31.05 -1.04
N ARG A 363 -24.14 -32.32 -0.74
CA ARG A 363 -24.76 -33.10 0.35
C ARG A 363 -23.80 -33.93 1.21
N SER A 364 -22.50 -33.59 1.24
CA SER A 364 -21.55 -34.34 2.08
C SER A 364 -21.55 -33.83 3.52
N GLU A 365 -21.67 -34.75 4.49
CA GLU A 365 -21.50 -34.46 5.93
C GLU A 365 -20.11 -33.89 6.27
N ARG A 366 -19.15 -34.06 5.35
CA ARG A 366 -17.80 -33.53 5.41
C ARG A 366 -17.75 -31.99 5.50
N PHE A 367 -18.86 -31.31 5.18
CA PHE A 367 -18.94 -29.83 5.18
C PHE A 367 -19.94 -29.33 6.21
N SER A 368 -19.97 -29.92 7.39
CA SER A 368 -20.93 -29.57 8.47
C SER A 368 -20.90 -28.08 8.81
N TRP A 369 -19.73 -27.44 8.79
CA TRP A 369 -19.59 -26.00 9.03
C TRP A 369 -20.34 -25.15 8.02
N TYR A 370 -20.36 -25.56 6.75
CA TYR A 370 -21.06 -24.84 5.70
C TYR A 370 -22.58 -24.86 5.96
N TRP A 371 -23.12 -26.03 6.23
CA TRP A 371 -24.54 -26.17 6.51
C TRP A 371 -24.95 -25.44 7.78
N GLU A 372 -24.08 -25.39 8.79
CA GLU A 372 -24.36 -24.64 10.02
C GLU A 372 -24.37 -23.13 9.76
N LEU A 373 -23.41 -22.60 9.03
CA LEU A 373 -23.27 -21.16 8.80
C LEU A 373 -24.20 -20.62 7.73
N PHE A 374 -24.51 -21.42 6.72
CA PHE A 374 -25.35 -21.03 5.58
C PHE A 374 -26.74 -21.71 5.59
N LYS A 375 -27.18 -22.20 6.74
CA LYS A 375 -28.49 -22.80 6.96
C LYS A 375 -29.68 -21.90 6.62
N ALA A 376 -29.50 -20.85 5.94
CA ALA A 376 -30.61 -19.99 5.61
C ALA A 376 -31.52 -20.65 4.57
N LYS A 377 -32.78 -20.42 4.74
CA LYS A 377 -33.84 -20.75 3.79
C LYS A 377 -33.71 -20.07 2.43
N GLU A 378 -32.68 -19.28 2.28
CA GLU A 378 -32.34 -18.56 1.06
C GLU A 378 -31.10 -19.22 0.45
N GLU A 379 -31.28 -19.77 -0.73
CA GLU A 379 -30.13 -20.20 -1.55
C GLU A 379 -29.27 -18.99 -1.82
N ILE A 380 -28.02 -18.99 -1.26
CA ILE A 380 -27.06 -17.97 -1.61
C ILE A 380 -26.76 -18.15 -3.09
N ASP A 381 -27.02 -17.12 -3.87
CA ASP A 381 -26.64 -17.11 -5.27
C ASP A 381 -25.14 -17.31 -5.38
N GLU A 382 -24.75 -18.34 -6.13
CA GLU A 382 -23.35 -18.72 -6.36
C GLU A 382 -22.51 -17.54 -6.87
N SER A 383 -23.09 -16.66 -7.68
CA SER A 383 -22.42 -15.47 -8.18
C SER A 383 -22.08 -14.50 -7.03
N THR A 384 -23.01 -14.24 -6.15
CA THR A 384 -22.83 -13.38 -4.96
C THR A 384 -21.79 -13.95 -4.00
N LEU A 385 -21.77 -15.26 -3.79
CA LEU A 385 -20.78 -15.92 -2.95
C LEU A 385 -19.37 -15.79 -3.57
N ASN A 386 -19.25 -15.99 -4.88
CA ASN A 386 -17.98 -15.88 -5.59
C ASN A 386 -17.46 -14.44 -5.62
N GLU A 387 -18.33 -13.44 -5.76
CA GLU A 387 -17.96 -12.02 -5.70
C GLU A 387 -17.36 -11.61 -4.36
N ARG A 388 -17.72 -12.27 -3.26
CA ARG A 388 -17.19 -12.02 -1.91
C ARG A 388 -15.95 -12.87 -1.60
N ARG A 389 -15.98 -14.13 -1.98
CA ARG A 389 -14.96 -15.13 -1.71
C ARG A 389 -13.64 -14.86 -2.45
N LYS A 390 -13.73 -14.53 -3.74
CA LYS A 390 -12.56 -14.31 -4.57
C LYS A 390 -11.71 -13.11 -4.12
N PRO A 391 -12.27 -11.91 -3.88
CA PRO A 391 -11.49 -10.79 -3.36
C PRO A 391 -10.82 -11.09 -2.01
N LEU A 392 -11.48 -11.83 -1.13
CA LEU A 392 -10.91 -12.22 0.15
C LEU A 392 -9.73 -13.18 -0.04
N ALA A 393 -9.85 -14.16 -0.92
CA ALA A 393 -8.77 -15.10 -1.22
C ALA A 393 -7.55 -14.38 -1.81
N GLU A 394 -7.76 -13.53 -2.79
CA GLU A 394 -6.71 -12.72 -3.42
C GLU A 394 -6.04 -11.77 -2.40
N PHE A 395 -6.84 -11.17 -1.52
CA PHE A 395 -6.31 -10.31 -0.45
C PHE A 395 -5.46 -11.09 0.55
N CYS A 396 -5.96 -12.20 1.06
CA CYS A 396 -5.24 -13.06 2.00
C CYS A 396 -3.94 -13.59 1.40
N HIS A 397 -3.96 -14.00 0.13
CA HIS A 397 -2.78 -14.46 -0.58
C HIS A 397 -1.74 -13.34 -0.72
N SER A 398 -2.16 -12.16 -1.18
CA SER A 398 -1.26 -11.00 -1.32
C SER A 398 -0.67 -10.59 0.03
N TYR A 399 -1.45 -10.67 1.11
CA TYR A 399 -0.99 -10.39 2.46
C TYR A 399 0.09 -11.37 2.93
N LEU A 400 -0.14 -12.67 2.79
CA LEU A 400 0.84 -13.68 3.21
C LEU A 400 2.13 -13.61 2.38
N ASP A 401 2.04 -13.35 1.09
CA ASP A 401 3.21 -13.12 0.24
C ASP A 401 3.99 -11.87 0.69
N TRP A 402 3.28 -10.79 0.99
CA TRP A 402 3.88 -9.54 1.45
C TRP A 402 4.61 -9.71 2.78
N ILE A 403 3.97 -10.27 3.81
CA ILE A 403 4.60 -10.42 5.12
C ILE A 403 5.80 -11.38 5.09
N ALA A 404 5.72 -12.40 4.26
CA ALA A 404 6.79 -13.35 4.02
C ALA A 404 8.02 -12.70 3.37
N LYS A 405 7.83 -11.79 2.43
CA LYS A 405 8.92 -11.10 1.74
C LYS A 405 9.55 -10.01 2.59
N ILE A 406 8.77 -9.34 3.44
CA ILE A 406 9.29 -8.31 4.35
C ILE A 406 10.37 -8.85 5.27
N VAL A 407 10.21 -10.04 5.82
CA VAL A 407 11.21 -10.62 6.75
C VAL A 407 12.56 -10.93 6.09
N ASN A 408 12.61 -10.95 4.77
CA ASN A 408 13.83 -11.16 3.98
C ASN A 408 14.24 -9.91 3.19
N SER A 409 13.65 -8.75 3.48
CA SER A 409 13.84 -7.55 2.65
C SER A 409 15.18 -6.85 2.87
N ILE A 410 15.86 -7.10 3.98
CA ILE A 410 17.16 -6.54 4.32
C ILE A 410 18.10 -7.71 4.57
N PRO A 411 18.98 -8.08 3.63
CA PRO A 411 19.81 -9.28 3.71
C PRO A 411 20.75 -9.33 4.94
N GLU A 412 21.24 -8.18 5.36
CA GLU A 412 22.21 -8.05 6.46
C GLU A 412 21.55 -8.02 7.85
N LYS A 413 20.22 -7.95 7.91
CA LYS A 413 19.47 -7.83 9.17
C LYS A 413 18.52 -9.01 9.35
N ALA A 414 18.54 -9.62 10.51
CA ALA A 414 17.55 -10.65 10.88
C ALA A 414 16.24 -9.97 11.29
N ILE A 415 15.23 -9.99 10.41
CA ILE A 415 13.89 -9.46 10.70
C ILE A 415 13.05 -10.57 11.33
N LYS A 416 12.93 -10.56 12.67
CA LYS A 416 12.21 -11.58 13.45
C LYS A 416 10.78 -11.12 13.78
N LEU A 417 10.01 -10.79 12.77
CA LEU A 417 8.59 -10.46 12.93
C LEU A 417 7.71 -11.70 12.82
N ILE A 418 8.13 -12.67 12.00
CA ILE A 418 7.49 -13.96 11.83
C ILE A 418 8.62 -14.98 11.68
N ASN A 419 8.52 -16.13 12.34
CA ASN A 419 9.51 -17.19 12.20
C ASN A 419 9.30 -17.90 10.85
N TYR A 420 10.27 -17.74 9.94
CA TYR A 420 10.11 -18.08 8.54
C TYR A 420 11.20 -19.02 7.98
N GLU A 421 11.97 -19.64 8.84
CA GLU A 421 13.16 -20.41 8.43
C GLU A 421 12.95 -21.51 7.37
N PRO A 422 11.82 -22.23 7.26
CA PRO A 422 11.72 -23.34 6.32
C PRO A 422 11.37 -22.98 4.89
N PHE A 423 11.12 -21.72 4.57
CA PHE A 423 10.48 -21.34 3.33
C PHE A 423 11.41 -20.83 2.21
N ALA A 424 12.68 -20.60 2.49
CA ALA A 424 13.52 -19.79 1.61
C ALA A 424 13.87 -20.45 0.26
N GLU A 425 14.21 -21.71 0.20
CA GLU A 425 14.82 -22.28 -1.03
C GLU A 425 13.86 -22.90 -2.06
N LYS A 426 12.75 -23.47 -1.65
CA LYS A 426 11.81 -24.13 -2.60
C LYS A 426 10.69 -23.20 -3.08
N ARG A 427 10.54 -22.05 -2.50
CA ARG A 427 9.38 -21.16 -2.67
C ARG A 427 9.45 -20.13 -3.78
N GLU A 428 10.61 -19.64 -4.15
CA GLU A 428 10.68 -18.67 -5.27
C GLU A 428 10.00 -19.25 -6.52
N ASN A 429 10.21 -20.52 -6.78
CA ASN A 429 9.56 -21.20 -7.92
C ASN A 429 8.06 -21.48 -7.69
N GLN A 430 7.61 -21.71 -6.47
CA GLN A 430 6.21 -22.06 -6.18
C GLN A 430 5.32 -20.84 -6.04
N ILE A 431 5.81 -19.77 -5.40
CA ILE A 431 5.07 -18.49 -5.33
C ILE A 431 5.01 -17.83 -6.69
N GLN A 432 6.09 -17.93 -7.49
CA GLN A 432 6.08 -17.46 -8.86
C GLN A 432 5.07 -18.23 -9.72
N LEU A 433 5.00 -19.55 -9.58
CA LEU A 433 3.98 -20.39 -10.21
C LEU A 433 2.55 -20.02 -9.77
N LEU A 434 2.33 -19.66 -8.52
CA LEU A 434 1.04 -19.22 -8.00
C LEU A 434 0.65 -17.81 -8.50
N CYS A 435 1.61 -16.91 -8.60
CA CYS A 435 1.41 -15.57 -9.16
C CYS A 435 1.20 -15.58 -10.67
N GLU A 436 1.80 -16.53 -11.39
CA GLU A 436 1.71 -16.67 -12.84
C GLU A 436 0.43 -17.41 -13.29
N ARG A 437 -0.12 -18.29 -12.46
CA ARG A 437 -1.37 -19.01 -12.75
C ARG A 437 -2.60 -18.20 -12.37
N LYS A 438 -2.89 -17.18 -13.15
CA LYS A 438 -4.07 -16.30 -12.97
C LYS A 438 -5.44 -17.00 -13.07
N GLU A 439 -5.48 -18.25 -13.53
CA GLU A 439 -6.73 -18.92 -13.92
C GLU A 439 -7.24 -19.98 -12.93
N ASP A 440 -6.46 -20.40 -11.96
CA ASP A 440 -6.84 -21.54 -11.12
C ASP A 440 -6.54 -21.33 -9.64
N ILE A 441 -7.22 -20.34 -9.04
CA ILE A 441 -7.29 -20.18 -7.58
C ILE A 441 -7.92 -21.42 -6.89
N THR A 442 -8.48 -22.32 -7.69
CA THR A 442 -9.19 -23.52 -7.25
C THR A 442 -8.29 -24.75 -7.04
N LYS A 443 -7.03 -24.72 -7.46
CA LYS A 443 -6.09 -25.84 -7.29
C LYS A 443 -5.01 -25.56 -6.26
N TYR A 444 -5.41 -25.19 -5.07
CA TYR A 444 -4.50 -25.04 -3.94
C TYR A 444 -4.29 -26.36 -3.16
N ASN A 445 -3.89 -27.45 -3.82
CA ASN A 445 -3.25 -28.60 -3.15
C ASN A 445 -1.89 -28.23 -2.52
N PHE A 446 -1.55 -26.99 -2.62
CA PHE A 446 -0.32 -26.36 -2.20
C PHE A 446 -0.09 -26.41 -0.69
N LEU A 447 -1.14 -26.59 0.06
CA LEU A 447 -1.12 -26.29 1.49
C LEU A 447 -1.09 -27.55 2.36
N GLU A 448 -1.47 -28.72 1.87
CA GLU A 448 -1.33 -29.95 2.63
C GLU A 448 0.15 -30.36 2.78
N GLU A 449 0.94 -30.33 1.72
CA GLU A 449 2.39 -30.62 1.82
C GLU A 449 3.19 -29.58 2.60
N GLN A 450 2.65 -28.39 2.79
CA GLN A 450 3.31 -27.30 3.51
C GLN A 450 2.77 -27.05 4.91
N MET A 451 1.63 -27.60 5.27
CA MET A 451 1.14 -27.60 6.64
C MET A 451 2.09 -28.35 7.57
N ASP A 452 2.67 -29.47 7.15
CA ASP A 452 3.70 -30.18 7.89
C ASP A 452 4.98 -29.36 8.15
N ARG A 453 5.16 -28.25 7.40
CA ARG A 453 6.31 -27.34 7.54
C ARG A 453 5.97 -26.03 8.23
N LEU A 454 4.68 -25.72 8.40
CA LEU A 454 4.21 -24.56 9.14
C LEU A 454 4.16 -24.77 10.65
N ASP A 455 4.47 -25.97 11.14
CA ASP A 455 4.73 -26.26 12.55
C ASP A 455 5.75 -25.34 13.21
N LYS A 456 6.54 -24.63 12.40
CA LYS A 456 7.61 -23.73 12.82
C LYS A 456 7.26 -22.24 12.77
N PHE A 457 6.06 -21.87 12.44
CA PHE A 457 5.55 -20.55 12.76
C PHE A 457 5.27 -20.52 14.27
N GLU A 458 6.23 -20.15 15.08
CA GLU A 458 5.96 -19.84 16.48
C GLU A 458 4.76 -18.88 16.55
N GLY A 459 3.62 -19.41 17.03
CA GLY A 459 2.40 -18.64 17.20
C GLY A 459 1.41 -18.66 16.03
N VAL A 460 1.64 -19.35 14.91
CA VAL A 460 0.62 -19.56 13.88
C VAL A 460 -0.04 -20.93 14.07
N TYR A 461 -0.18 -21.85 13.24
CA TYR A 461 -0.97 -23.04 13.50
C TYR A 461 -0.19 -24.33 13.29
N ASP A 462 -0.30 -25.24 14.26
CA ASP A 462 -0.08 -26.66 14.09
C ASP A 462 -1.40 -27.34 13.64
N GLU A 463 -1.33 -28.61 13.27
CA GLU A 463 -2.50 -29.41 12.89
C GLU A 463 -3.58 -29.41 13.98
N LYS A 464 -3.17 -29.42 15.25
CA LYS A 464 -4.08 -29.40 16.39
C LYS A 464 -4.83 -28.07 16.51
N ALA A 465 -4.15 -26.95 16.24
CA ALA A 465 -4.78 -25.64 16.23
C ALA A 465 -5.75 -25.49 15.05
N MET A 466 -5.38 -25.97 13.87
CA MET A 466 -6.29 -25.98 12.69
C MET A 466 -7.51 -26.88 12.92
N LYS A 467 -7.35 -28.00 13.61
CA LYS A 467 -8.48 -28.85 14.01
C LYS A 467 -9.45 -28.10 14.94
N LYS A 468 -8.93 -27.34 15.91
CA LYS A 468 -9.76 -26.51 16.79
C LYS A 468 -10.49 -25.41 16.01
N VAL A 469 -9.83 -24.75 15.07
CA VAL A 469 -10.50 -23.78 14.20
C VAL A 469 -11.67 -24.44 13.47
N TYR A 470 -11.46 -25.61 12.89
CA TYR A 470 -12.50 -26.35 12.19
C TYR A 470 -13.67 -26.76 13.11
N GLU A 471 -13.38 -27.25 14.31
CA GLU A 471 -14.38 -27.60 15.32
C GLU A 471 -15.23 -26.37 15.72
N GLU A 472 -14.60 -25.21 15.90
CA GLU A 472 -15.32 -23.96 16.18
C GLU A 472 -16.22 -23.54 15.00
N MET A 473 -15.75 -23.70 13.76
CA MET A 473 -16.54 -23.41 12.58
C MET A 473 -17.78 -24.30 12.44
N CYS A 474 -17.74 -25.54 12.96
CA CYS A 474 -18.85 -26.49 12.93
C CYS A 474 -19.86 -26.32 14.07
N ARG A 475 -19.64 -25.41 15.01
CA ARG A 475 -20.59 -25.19 16.13
C ARG A 475 -21.92 -24.63 15.65
N PRO A 476 -23.03 -24.94 16.34
CA PRO A 476 -24.32 -24.33 16.05
C PRO A 476 -24.26 -22.80 16.07
N VAL A 477 -25.01 -22.16 15.17
CA VAL A 477 -25.10 -20.70 15.11
C VAL A 477 -25.88 -20.17 16.32
N THR A 478 -25.29 -19.21 17.02
CA THR A 478 -25.91 -18.56 18.18
C THR A 478 -26.72 -17.32 17.76
N GLU A 479 -27.60 -16.84 18.63
CA GLU A 479 -28.42 -15.65 18.35
C GLU A 479 -27.56 -14.37 18.15
N SER A 480 -26.37 -14.31 18.75
CA SER A 480 -25.44 -13.20 18.59
C SER A 480 -24.73 -13.17 17.23
N GLU A 481 -24.78 -14.27 16.49
CA GLU A 481 -24.13 -14.42 15.18
C GLU A 481 -25.12 -14.18 14.02
N LYS A 482 -26.11 -13.32 14.22
CA LYS A 482 -27.16 -13.02 13.23
C LYS A 482 -26.72 -12.16 12.05
N SER A 483 -25.43 -11.93 11.86
CA SER A 483 -24.95 -11.33 10.61
C SER A 483 -25.33 -12.20 9.41
N ILE A 484 -25.50 -11.56 8.26
CA ILE A 484 -26.09 -12.19 7.09
C ILE A 484 -25.00 -12.95 6.31
N GLU A 485 -25.28 -14.17 5.90
CA GLU A 485 -24.54 -14.92 4.87
C GLU A 485 -23.01 -15.05 5.12
N PHE A 486 -22.21 -14.57 4.15
CA PHE A 486 -20.76 -14.64 4.19
C PHE A 486 -20.14 -13.84 5.36
N GLY A 487 -20.82 -12.81 5.84
CA GLY A 487 -20.41 -12.07 7.04
C GLY A 487 -20.38 -12.93 8.29
N ARG A 488 -21.35 -13.85 8.46
CA ARG A 488 -21.37 -14.83 9.56
C ARG A 488 -20.17 -15.77 9.50
N PHE A 489 -19.80 -16.23 8.31
CA PHE A 489 -18.58 -17.01 8.09
C PHE A 489 -17.35 -16.24 8.54
N LEU A 490 -17.21 -14.96 8.14
CA LEU A 490 -16.08 -14.12 8.52
C LEU A 490 -16.00 -13.91 10.04
N VAL A 491 -17.14 -13.61 10.68
CA VAL A 491 -17.20 -13.44 12.15
C VAL A 491 -16.72 -14.69 12.87
N ARG A 492 -17.18 -15.86 12.44
CA ARG A 492 -16.79 -17.10 13.06
C ARG A 492 -15.32 -17.45 12.82
N LEU A 493 -14.84 -17.28 11.60
CA LEU A 493 -13.43 -17.49 11.28
C LEU A 493 -12.53 -16.54 12.08
N TYR A 494 -12.91 -15.26 12.18
CA TYR A 494 -12.22 -14.28 13.01
C TYR A 494 -12.12 -14.74 14.47
N ASN A 495 -13.24 -15.12 15.08
CA ASN A 495 -13.28 -15.55 16.47
C ASN A 495 -12.50 -16.86 16.72
N SER A 496 -12.57 -17.80 15.78
CA SER A 496 -11.85 -19.09 15.89
C SER A 496 -10.34 -18.93 15.76
N THR A 497 -9.89 -17.91 15.01
CA THR A 497 -8.46 -17.63 14.78
C THR A 497 -7.86 -16.65 15.79
N ALA A 498 -8.68 -15.95 16.58
CA ALA A 498 -8.24 -15.07 17.66
C ALA A 498 -7.73 -15.83 18.88
N LYS A 499 -8.22 -17.05 19.12
CA LYS A 499 -7.89 -17.87 20.29
C LYS A 499 -6.62 -18.68 20.03
N ASN A 500 -5.69 -18.66 20.98
CA ASN A 500 -4.52 -19.53 21.02
C ASN A 500 -4.91 -20.95 21.48
#